data_21d92db8257edaa4ccde501521e10944
#
_entry.id   21d92db8257edaa4ccde501521e10944
#
_cell.length_a   1.000
_cell.length_b   1.000
_cell.length_c   1.000
_cell.angle_alpha   90.00
_cell.angle_beta   90.00
_cell.angle_gamma   90.00
#
_symmetry.space_group_name_H-M   'P 1'
#
loop_
_entity.id
_entity.type
_entity.pdbx_description
1 polymer ?
#
loop_
_entity_poly.entity_id
_entity_poly.type
_entity_poly.pdbx_seq_one_letter_code
_entity_poly.pdbx_strand_id
1 'polypeptide(L)'
;MENENVEQIQTPEMNYAEVIKNLKATTVSREEYERVMNENKTLANALATSPAKSTDDAEVELPTDEYIDGLRKKLFKINGGLSNREFIKTSLDLRDALMARGERDPFLPVNKEYIDNPSDMAAVNNLANGLREIVDYSGNDNALFNSELKRVCR
;
A
#
# COMPACT_ATOMS: atom_id res chain seq x y z
N MET A 1 -4.66 52.71 -52.61
CA MET A 1 -4.46 51.30 -53.04
C MET A 1 -4.00 50.60 -51.83
N GLU A 2 -4.95 50.07 -51.04
CA GLU A 2 -4.71 49.28 -49.81
C GLU A 2 -4.74 47.81 -50.21
N ASN A 3 -3.59 47.12 -50.01
CA ASN A 3 -3.51 45.72 -50.20
C ASN A 3 -3.85 45.09 -48.85
N GLU A 4 -5.04 44.55 -48.69
CA GLU A 4 -5.41 43.66 -47.59
C GLU A 4 -4.73 42.30 -47.81
N ASN A 5 -3.74 42.03 -46.99
CA ASN A 5 -3.09 40.74 -46.92
C ASN A 5 -3.94 39.83 -46.00
N VAL A 6 -4.80 39.04 -46.61
CA VAL A 6 -5.59 38.04 -45.90
C VAL A 6 -4.68 36.85 -45.61
N GLU A 7 -4.11 36.80 -44.39
CA GLU A 7 -3.45 35.61 -43.87
C GLU A 7 -4.47 34.47 -43.77
N GLN A 8 -4.33 33.50 -44.66
CA GLN A 8 -5.05 32.22 -44.55
C GLN A 8 -4.54 31.46 -43.32
N ILE A 9 -5.34 31.47 -42.27
CA ILE A 9 -5.15 30.58 -41.11
C ILE A 9 -5.41 29.15 -41.61
N GLN A 10 -4.34 28.44 -41.92
CA GLN A 10 -4.40 26.99 -42.16
C GLN A 10 -4.71 26.31 -40.83
N THR A 11 -5.96 25.96 -40.59
CA THR A 11 -6.33 25.01 -39.53
C THR A 11 -5.69 23.67 -39.87
N PRO A 12 -4.90 23.07 -38.97
CA PRO A 12 -4.33 21.73 -39.21
C PRO A 12 -5.48 20.75 -39.41
N GLU A 13 -5.52 20.12 -40.58
CA GLU A 13 -6.48 19.04 -40.86
C GLU A 13 -6.22 17.91 -39.83
N MET A 14 -7.12 17.80 -38.89
CA MET A 14 -7.06 16.77 -37.87
C MET A 14 -7.27 15.42 -38.57
N ASN A 15 -6.22 14.58 -38.55
CA ASN A 15 -6.29 13.25 -39.17
C ASN A 15 -7.21 12.34 -38.34
N TYR A 16 -8.51 12.41 -38.61
CA TYR A 16 -9.53 11.62 -37.89
C TYR A 16 -9.28 10.13 -37.94
N ALA A 17 -8.62 9.60 -38.99
CA ALA A 17 -8.27 8.20 -39.08
C ALA A 17 -7.23 7.80 -38.04
N GLU A 18 -6.26 8.66 -37.75
CA GLU A 18 -5.24 8.46 -36.75
C GLU A 18 -5.80 8.57 -35.31
N VAL A 19 -6.69 9.52 -35.07
CA VAL A 19 -7.43 9.67 -33.81
C VAL A 19 -8.30 8.44 -33.55
N ILE A 20 -9.03 7.94 -34.54
CA ILE A 20 -9.85 6.72 -34.42
C ILE A 20 -8.97 5.48 -34.14
N LYS A 21 -7.80 5.38 -34.79
CA LYS A 21 -6.87 4.28 -34.57
C LYS A 21 -6.32 4.30 -33.14
N ASN A 22 -5.96 5.48 -32.64
CA ASN A 22 -5.46 5.65 -31.28
C ASN A 22 -6.56 5.39 -30.24
N LEU A 23 -7.77 5.85 -30.46
CA LEU A 23 -8.92 5.56 -29.62
C LEU A 23 -9.20 4.05 -29.54
N LYS A 24 -9.19 3.34 -30.67
CA LYS A 24 -9.37 1.88 -30.70
C LYS A 24 -8.24 1.12 -29.99
N ALA A 25 -7.02 1.66 -29.98
CA ALA A 25 -5.89 1.02 -29.29
C ALA A 25 -5.88 1.27 -27.77
N THR A 26 -6.54 2.34 -27.32
CA THR A 26 -6.54 2.75 -25.91
C THR A 26 -7.86 2.48 -25.19
N THR A 27 -8.94 2.21 -25.93
CA THR A 27 -10.24 1.85 -25.35
C THR A 27 -10.41 0.34 -25.25
N VAL A 28 -10.82 -0.11 -24.10
CA VAL A 28 -11.23 -1.50 -23.87
C VAL A 28 -12.46 -1.80 -24.73
N SER A 29 -12.52 -2.94 -25.39
CA SER A 29 -13.69 -3.33 -26.20
C SER A 29 -14.92 -3.43 -25.28
N ARG A 30 -16.11 -3.13 -25.83
CA ARG A 30 -17.37 -3.26 -25.09
C ARG A 30 -17.55 -4.66 -24.51
N GLU A 31 -17.19 -5.67 -25.26
CA GLU A 31 -17.29 -7.08 -24.85
C GLU A 31 -16.38 -7.39 -23.66
N GLU A 32 -15.17 -6.84 -23.65
CA GLU A 32 -14.22 -6.99 -22.58
C GLU A 32 -14.65 -6.24 -21.32
N TYR A 33 -15.20 -5.04 -21.48
CA TYR A 33 -15.81 -4.29 -20.38
C TYR A 33 -17.00 -5.05 -19.76
N GLU A 34 -17.91 -5.56 -20.60
CA GLU A 34 -19.07 -6.34 -20.13
C GLU A 34 -18.62 -7.63 -19.43
N ARG A 35 -17.56 -8.31 -19.92
CA ARG A 35 -16.98 -9.48 -19.27
C ARG A 35 -16.45 -9.14 -17.87
N VAL A 36 -15.59 -8.12 -17.75
CA VAL A 36 -15.02 -7.71 -16.47
C VAL A 36 -16.11 -7.25 -15.49
N MET A 37 -17.13 -6.56 -15.97
CA MET A 37 -18.27 -6.14 -15.17
C MET A 37 -19.07 -7.33 -14.63
N ASN A 38 -19.28 -8.37 -15.45
CA ASN A 38 -19.96 -9.61 -15.05
C ASN A 38 -19.10 -10.43 -14.09
N GLU A 39 -17.79 -10.52 -14.32
CA GLU A 39 -16.86 -11.19 -13.40
C GLU A 39 -16.85 -10.49 -12.03
N ASN A 40 -16.77 -9.17 -11.99
CA ASN A 40 -16.86 -8.41 -10.76
C ASN A 40 -18.19 -8.61 -10.02
N LYS A 41 -19.31 -8.63 -10.77
CA LYS A 41 -20.64 -8.93 -10.20
C LYS A 41 -20.73 -10.36 -9.63
N THR A 42 -20.12 -11.31 -10.33
CA THR A 42 -20.07 -12.71 -9.87
C THR A 42 -19.22 -12.85 -8.63
N LEU A 43 -18.06 -12.20 -8.58
CA LEU A 43 -17.19 -12.15 -7.41
C LEU A 43 -17.85 -11.47 -6.23
N ALA A 44 -18.50 -10.34 -6.45
CA ALA A 44 -19.26 -9.64 -5.39
C ALA A 44 -20.39 -10.49 -4.84
N ASN A 45 -21.14 -11.19 -5.71
CA ASN A 45 -22.18 -12.12 -5.29
C ASN A 45 -21.60 -13.34 -4.57
N ALA A 46 -20.47 -13.89 -5.03
CA ALA A 46 -19.79 -15.00 -4.36
C ALA A 46 -19.27 -14.58 -2.97
N LEU A 47 -18.78 -13.34 -2.83
CA LEU A 47 -18.41 -12.79 -1.53
C LEU A 47 -19.61 -12.60 -0.61
N ALA A 48 -20.73 -12.11 -1.17
CA ALA A 48 -21.97 -11.87 -0.41
C ALA A 48 -22.72 -13.16 -0.05
N THR A 49 -22.57 -14.22 -0.90
CA THR A 49 -23.22 -15.53 -0.69
C THR A 49 -22.27 -16.59 -0.13
N SER A 50 -20.96 -16.32 -0.07
CA SER A 50 -20.08 -17.13 0.77
C SER A 50 -20.71 -17.08 2.16
N PRO A 51 -21.10 -18.25 2.73
CA PRO A 51 -21.42 -18.26 4.15
C PRO A 51 -20.18 -17.66 4.78
N ALA A 52 -20.34 -16.48 5.39
CA ALA A 52 -19.34 -16.02 6.31
C ALA A 52 -19.01 -17.27 7.10
N LYS A 53 -17.80 -17.84 6.93
CA LYS A 53 -17.32 -18.76 7.95
C LYS A 53 -17.57 -17.93 9.19
N SER A 54 -18.57 -18.31 9.94
CA SER A 54 -18.68 -17.95 11.31
C SER A 54 -17.36 -18.44 11.90
N THR A 55 -16.32 -17.64 11.75
CA THR A 55 -15.35 -17.55 12.79
C THR A 55 -16.23 -17.26 13.97
N ASP A 56 -16.37 -18.26 14.85
CA ASP A 56 -16.84 -18.04 16.21
C ASP A 56 -16.52 -16.60 16.53
N ASP A 57 -17.48 -15.87 17.08
CA ASP A 57 -17.29 -14.52 17.60
C ASP A 57 -16.15 -14.54 18.62
N ALA A 58 -14.94 -14.79 18.13
CA ALA A 58 -13.73 -14.38 18.79
C ALA A 58 -13.79 -12.86 18.66
N GLU A 59 -14.40 -12.23 19.65
CA GLU A 59 -14.28 -10.83 19.95
C GLU A 59 -12.81 -10.50 19.66
N VAL A 60 -12.54 -9.82 18.55
CA VAL A 60 -11.17 -9.44 18.19
C VAL A 60 -10.81 -8.42 19.24
N GLU A 61 -10.21 -8.89 20.33
CA GLU A 61 -9.74 -8.05 21.41
C GLU A 61 -8.76 -7.06 20.80
N LEU A 62 -9.18 -5.80 20.70
CA LEU A 62 -8.31 -4.74 20.26
C LEU A 62 -7.14 -4.62 21.25
N PRO A 63 -5.93 -4.35 20.76
CA PRO A 63 -4.77 -4.16 21.60
C PRO A 63 -5.04 -3.10 22.70
N THR A 64 -4.78 -3.47 23.96
CA THR A 64 -5.02 -2.58 25.11
C THR A 64 -3.98 -1.46 25.19
N ASP A 65 -4.31 -0.39 25.92
CA ASP A 65 -3.36 0.71 26.16
C ASP A 65 -2.10 0.21 26.88
N GLU A 66 -2.25 -0.69 27.85
CA GLU A 66 -1.13 -1.27 28.57
C GLU A 66 -0.20 -2.05 27.64
N TYR A 67 -0.74 -2.77 26.66
CA TYR A 67 0.04 -3.51 25.68
C TYR A 67 0.87 -2.55 24.81
N ILE A 68 0.22 -1.51 24.27
CA ILE A 68 0.87 -0.49 23.43
C ILE A 68 1.94 0.26 24.21
N ASP A 69 1.65 0.66 25.45
CA ASP A 69 2.62 1.32 26.32
C ASP A 69 3.79 0.42 26.70
N GLY A 70 3.52 -0.88 26.85
CA GLY A 70 4.56 -1.90 27.05
C GLY A 70 5.53 -1.96 25.87
N LEU A 71 5.01 -1.96 24.64
CA LEU A 71 5.82 -1.95 23.42
C LEU A 71 6.61 -0.64 23.28
N ARG A 72 5.99 0.51 23.55
CA ARG A 72 6.66 1.82 23.56
C ARG A 72 7.79 1.86 24.60
N LYS A 73 7.53 1.46 25.83
CA LYS A 73 8.55 1.38 26.89
C LYS A 73 9.71 0.47 26.51
N LYS A 74 9.43 -0.65 25.83
CA LYS A 74 10.46 -1.57 25.36
C LYS A 74 11.34 -0.94 24.29
N LEU A 75 10.76 -0.21 23.31
CA LEU A 75 11.49 0.48 22.24
C LEU A 75 12.37 1.62 22.77
N PHE A 76 11.88 2.40 23.74
CA PHE A 76 12.54 3.61 24.24
C PHE A 76 13.34 3.39 25.53
N LYS A 77 13.56 2.15 25.91
CA LYS A 77 14.35 1.83 27.12
C LYS A 77 15.82 2.18 26.89
N ILE A 78 16.29 3.23 27.57
CA ILE A 78 17.61 3.86 27.36
C ILE A 78 18.77 2.95 27.85
N ASN A 79 18.53 2.06 28.81
CA ASN A 79 19.56 1.22 29.45
C ASN A 79 19.29 -0.27 29.17
N GLY A 80 20.03 -0.84 28.26
CA GLY A 80 19.93 -2.24 27.86
C GLY A 80 19.23 -2.37 26.50
N GLY A 81 19.92 -1.91 25.45
CA GLY A 81 19.40 -1.84 24.10
C GLY A 81 18.92 -3.19 23.58
N LEU A 82 17.79 -3.19 22.91
CA LEU A 82 17.32 -4.30 22.12
C LEU A 82 18.36 -4.64 21.03
N SER A 83 18.48 -5.90 20.67
CA SER A 83 19.15 -6.25 19.42
C SER A 83 18.40 -5.63 18.23
N ASN A 84 19.09 -5.46 17.11
CA ASN A 84 18.46 -4.89 15.90
C ASN A 84 17.20 -5.66 15.52
N ARG A 85 17.23 -6.98 15.61
CA ARG A 85 16.10 -7.84 15.34
C ARG A 85 14.93 -7.57 16.29
N GLU A 86 15.19 -7.53 17.61
CA GLU A 86 14.16 -7.27 18.61
C GLU A 86 13.56 -5.86 18.45
N PHE A 87 14.40 -4.87 18.11
CA PHE A 87 13.93 -3.52 17.85
C PHE A 87 12.97 -3.50 16.66
N ILE A 88 13.35 -4.09 15.52
CA ILE A 88 12.49 -4.15 14.33
C ILE A 88 11.20 -4.93 14.61
N LYS A 89 11.32 -6.12 15.26
CA LYS A 89 10.14 -6.89 15.63
C LYS A 89 9.19 -6.10 16.53
N THR A 90 9.69 -5.47 17.57
CA THR A 90 8.86 -4.67 18.49
C THR A 90 8.24 -3.45 17.79
N SER A 91 8.94 -2.84 16.82
CA SER A 91 8.40 -1.74 16.01
C SER A 91 7.26 -2.21 15.10
N LEU A 92 7.38 -3.40 14.50
CA LEU A 92 6.32 -4.03 13.70
C LEU A 92 5.11 -4.38 14.58
N ASP A 93 5.33 -4.99 15.74
CA ASP A 93 4.28 -5.32 16.70
C ASP A 93 3.52 -4.06 17.15
N LEU A 94 4.23 -2.95 17.41
CA LEU A 94 3.62 -1.66 17.76
C LEU A 94 2.81 -1.09 16.61
N ARG A 95 3.35 -1.14 15.39
CA ARG A 95 2.64 -0.70 14.19
C ARG A 95 1.32 -1.46 14.02
N ASP A 96 1.37 -2.79 14.10
CA ASP A 96 0.19 -3.63 13.94
C ASP A 96 -0.87 -3.34 15.02
N ALA A 97 -0.43 -3.13 16.27
CA ALA A 97 -1.32 -2.78 17.37
C ALA A 97 -2.02 -1.42 17.15
N LEU A 98 -1.29 -0.40 16.69
CA LEU A 98 -1.85 0.92 16.40
C LEU A 98 -2.83 0.87 15.21
N MET A 99 -2.45 0.17 14.14
CA MET A 99 -3.31 0.02 12.97
C MET A 99 -4.58 -0.79 13.27
N ALA A 100 -4.50 -1.82 14.11
CA ALA A 100 -5.68 -2.57 14.56
C ALA A 100 -6.68 -1.69 15.31
N ARG A 101 -6.23 -0.63 15.98
CA ARG A 101 -7.07 0.37 16.65
C ARG A 101 -7.58 1.48 15.71
N GLY A 102 -7.22 1.40 14.42
CA GLY A 102 -7.58 2.41 13.43
C GLY A 102 -6.72 3.68 13.50
N GLU A 103 -5.60 3.63 14.21
CA GLU A 103 -4.64 4.73 14.24
C GLU A 103 -3.84 4.79 12.94
N ARG A 104 -3.29 5.96 12.63
CA ARG A 104 -2.45 6.17 11.45
C ARG A 104 -1.18 5.31 11.54
N ASP A 105 -0.75 4.76 10.40
CA ASP A 105 0.49 3.99 10.32
C ASP A 105 1.69 4.82 10.80
N PRO A 106 2.40 4.40 11.87
CA PRO A 106 3.52 5.15 12.43
C PRO A 106 4.75 5.19 11.51
N PHE A 107 4.81 4.36 10.47
CA PHE A 107 5.90 4.36 9.51
C PHE A 107 5.71 5.39 8.39
N LEU A 108 4.54 5.99 8.28
CA LEU A 108 4.31 7.08 7.35
C LEU A 108 4.95 8.38 7.85
N PRO A 109 5.47 9.23 6.95
CA PRO A 109 6.08 10.51 7.32
C PRO A 109 5.14 11.40 8.14
N VAL A 110 5.67 12.02 9.20
CA VAL A 110 4.91 12.94 10.05
C VAL A 110 5.37 14.36 9.77
N ASN A 111 4.73 15.04 8.84
CA ASN A 111 4.84 16.48 8.68
C ASN A 111 3.45 17.12 8.48
N LYS A 112 3.33 18.42 8.69
CA LYS A 112 2.03 19.12 8.61
C LYS A 112 1.46 19.20 7.19
N GLU A 113 2.31 19.02 6.17
CA GLU A 113 1.96 19.16 4.75
C GLU A 113 1.77 17.78 4.09
N TYR A 114 2.11 16.71 4.80
CA TYR A 114 2.04 15.37 4.26
C TYR A 114 0.60 14.87 4.24
N ILE A 115 0.13 14.54 3.06
CA ILE A 115 -1.16 13.89 2.85
C ILE A 115 -0.88 12.42 2.51
N ASP A 116 -1.46 11.50 3.29
CA ASP A 116 -1.32 10.08 3.05
C ASP A 116 -1.84 9.74 1.65
N ASN A 117 -0.99 9.12 0.82
CA ASN A 117 -1.38 8.69 -0.50
C ASN A 117 -1.26 7.16 -0.63
N PRO A 118 -2.04 6.53 -1.54
CA PRO A 118 -2.05 5.08 -1.69
C PRO A 118 -0.68 4.48 -2.07
N SER A 119 0.14 5.23 -2.81
CA SER A 119 1.49 4.77 -3.22
C SER A 119 2.43 4.66 -2.02
N ASP A 120 2.42 5.66 -1.14
CA ASP A 120 3.27 5.65 0.06
C ASP A 120 2.79 4.59 1.06
N MET A 121 1.48 4.44 1.21
CA MET A 121 0.90 3.38 2.02
C MET A 121 1.29 1.99 1.50
N ALA A 122 1.26 1.78 0.19
CA ALA A 122 1.70 0.52 -0.43
C ALA A 122 3.20 0.28 -0.21
N ALA A 123 4.04 1.31 -0.37
CA ALA A 123 5.48 1.22 -0.14
C ALA A 123 5.81 0.87 1.31
N VAL A 124 5.15 1.52 2.27
CA VAL A 124 5.31 1.23 3.71
C VAL A 124 4.84 -0.18 4.05
N ASN A 125 3.73 -0.65 3.49
CA ASN A 125 3.26 -2.02 3.69
C ASN A 125 4.24 -3.05 3.13
N ASN A 126 4.79 -2.82 1.92
CA ASN A 126 5.80 -3.69 1.33
C ASN A 126 7.06 -3.75 2.18
N LEU A 127 7.53 -2.60 2.69
CA LEU A 127 8.66 -2.53 3.60
C LEU A 127 8.40 -3.33 4.90
N ALA A 128 7.25 -3.11 5.53
CA ALA A 128 6.88 -3.80 6.76
C ALA A 128 6.80 -5.32 6.57
N ASN A 129 6.23 -5.77 5.44
CA ASN A 129 6.17 -7.20 5.10
C ASN A 129 7.56 -7.79 4.86
N GLY A 130 8.42 -7.12 4.11
CA GLY A 130 9.80 -7.57 3.90
C GLY A 130 10.61 -7.65 5.19
N LEU A 131 10.45 -6.67 6.09
CA LEU A 131 11.08 -6.71 7.42
C LEU A 131 10.54 -7.87 8.27
N ARG A 132 9.24 -8.17 8.19
CA ARG A 132 8.61 -9.30 8.91
C ARG A 132 9.17 -10.63 8.40
N GLU A 133 9.29 -10.81 7.09
CA GLU A 133 9.90 -12.00 6.51
C GLU A 133 11.33 -12.22 6.99
N ILE A 134 12.15 -11.17 7.10
CA ILE A 134 13.51 -11.25 7.62
C ILE A 134 13.51 -11.62 9.11
N VAL A 135 12.62 -11.03 9.91
CA VAL A 135 12.46 -11.34 11.34
C VAL A 135 12.10 -12.81 11.53
N ASP A 136 11.17 -13.32 10.74
CA ASP A 136 10.69 -14.71 10.84
C ASP A 136 11.75 -15.70 10.35
N TYR A 137 12.39 -15.42 9.21
CA TYR A 137 13.46 -16.25 8.67
C TYR A 137 14.66 -16.35 9.60
N SER A 138 15.04 -15.25 10.26
CA SER A 138 16.18 -15.24 11.17
C SER A 138 15.92 -15.94 12.51
N GLY A 139 14.69 -16.29 12.82
CA GLY A 139 14.32 -16.89 14.11
C GLY A 139 14.82 -16.04 15.28
N ASN A 140 15.67 -16.61 16.15
CA ASN A 140 16.29 -15.87 17.25
C ASN A 140 17.75 -15.45 16.96
N ASP A 141 18.25 -15.65 15.73
CA ASP A 141 19.61 -15.32 15.35
C ASP A 141 19.72 -13.86 14.87
N ASN A 142 20.26 -13.00 15.74
CA ASN A 142 20.48 -11.60 15.41
C ASN A 142 21.61 -11.38 14.37
N ALA A 143 22.58 -12.29 14.26
CA ALA A 143 23.63 -12.19 13.27
C ALA A 143 23.09 -12.50 11.87
N LEU A 144 22.26 -13.52 11.74
CA LEU A 144 21.55 -13.87 10.52
C LEU A 144 20.61 -12.72 10.12
N PHE A 145 19.83 -12.17 11.06
CA PHE A 145 18.97 -11.01 10.82
C PHE A 145 19.74 -9.84 10.22
N ASN A 146 20.87 -9.46 10.84
CA ASN A 146 21.70 -8.35 10.36
C ASN A 146 22.30 -8.63 8.97
N SER A 147 22.62 -9.87 8.65
CA SER A 147 23.12 -10.29 7.34
C SER A 147 22.06 -10.13 6.27
N GLU A 148 20.83 -10.61 6.52
CA GLU A 148 19.71 -10.51 5.59
C GLU A 148 19.26 -9.07 5.39
N LEU A 149 19.20 -8.29 6.46
CA LEU A 149 18.86 -6.86 6.38
C LEU A 149 19.85 -6.10 5.47
N LYS A 150 21.16 -6.36 5.61
CA LYS A 150 22.17 -5.77 4.75
C LYS A 150 22.06 -6.21 3.29
N ARG A 151 21.58 -7.42 3.02
CA ARG A 151 21.38 -7.94 1.67
C ARG A 151 20.23 -7.21 0.95
N VAL A 152 19.16 -6.90 1.67
CA VAL A 152 17.96 -6.25 1.12
C VAL A 152 18.13 -4.73 0.99
N CYS A 153 18.92 -4.10 1.85
CA CYS A 153 19.15 -2.64 1.85
C CYS A 153 20.30 -2.19 0.93
N ARG A 154 20.79 -3.05 0.03
CA ARG A 154 21.77 -2.71 -1.02
C ARG A 154 21.09 -2.41 -2.34
#